data_7be3ac1f9d0657083f4594a8e685d03f
#
_entry.id   7be3ac1f9d0657083f4594a8e685d03f
#
_cell.length_a   1.000
_cell.length_b   1.000
_cell.length_c   1.000
_cell.angle_alpha   90.00
_cell.angle_beta   90.00
_cell.angle_gamma   90.00
#
_symmetry.space_group_name_H-M   'P 1'
#
loop_
_entity.id
_entity.type
_entity.pdbx_description
1 polymer ?
#
loop_
_entity_poly.entity_id
_entity_poly.type
_entity_poly.pdbx_seq_one_letter_code
_entity_poly.pdbx_strand_id
1 'polypeptide(L)'
;MKQFILLITFISFFTSCSNSSLKPDTYDRDSSQRISNVLYGEVVSLKRVSIEGETKSGTIVGGLVGAAAGSQVSDSKPESEIGAVLGGAIGATIGGNVSKNIQSVQGIQLTINMDDGRTISVVQEISDYKFEVGDLVEVITIKGRTRISPSGA
;
A
#
# COMPACT_ATOMS: atom_id res chain seq x y z
N MET A 1 8.73 -35.81 -9.05
CA MET A 1 9.57 -35.14 -8.04
C MET A 1 10.40 -34.01 -8.61
N LYS A 2 11.19 -34.16 -9.70
CA LYS A 2 12.00 -33.06 -10.27
C LYS A 2 11.18 -31.83 -10.71
N GLN A 3 10.00 -32.04 -11.33
CA GLN A 3 9.11 -30.92 -11.73
C GLN A 3 8.52 -30.16 -10.55
N PHE A 4 8.27 -30.84 -9.43
CA PHE A 4 7.74 -30.23 -8.20
C PHE A 4 8.81 -29.34 -7.51
N ILE A 5 10.07 -29.78 -7.54
CA ILE A 5 11.20 -29.00 -6.99
C ILE A 5 11.43 -27.76 -7.84
N LEU A 6 11.31 -27.86 -9.16
CA LEU A 6 11.48 -26.74 -10.09
C LEU A 6 10.38 -25.68 -9.91
N LEU A 7 9.14 -26.12 -9.63
CA LEU A 7 8.01 -25.23 -9.33
C LEU A 7 8.22 -24.48 -8.03
N ILE A 8 8.70 -25.16 -6.96
CA ILE A 8 8.96 -24.54 -5.64
C ILE A 8 10.11 -23.53 -5.75
N THR A 9 11.15 -23.82 -6.51
CA THR A 9 12.29 -22.92 -6.73
C THR A 9 11.86 -21.66 -7.50
N PHE A 10 10.94 -21.79 -8.46
CA PHE A 10 10.42 -20.66 -9.23
C PHE A 10 9.54 -19.72 -8.39
N ILE A 11 8.76 -20.26 -7.43
CA ILE A 11 7.92 -19.47 -6.51
C ILE A 11 8.77 -18.62 -5.56
N SER A 12 9.97 -19.07 -5.19
CA SER A 12 10.87 -18.34 -4.27
C SER A 12 11.48 -17.06 -4.86
N PHE A 13 11.42 -16.86 -6.18
CA PHE A 13 11.96 -15.67 -6.84
C PHE A 13 11.00 -14.45 -6.85
N PHE A 14 9.72 -14.62 -6.47
CA PHE A 14 8.72 -13.55 -6.56
C PHE A 14 8.47 -12.78 -5.25
N THR A 15 9.29 -12.93 -4.22
CA THR A 15 9.08 -12.30 -2.91
C THR A 15 9.59 -10.85 -2.80
N SER A 16 9.83 -10.15 -3.91
CA SER A 16 10.22 -8.73 -3.89
C SER A 16 9.00 -7.82 -4.03
N CYS A 17 8.13 -7.79 -3.02
CA CYS A 17 7.14 -6.72 -2.89
C CYS A 17 7.79 -5.53 -2.19
N SER A 18 8.09 -4.48 -2.96
CA SER A 18 8.42 -3.17 -2.41
C SER A 18 7.13 -2.48 -1.95
N ASN A 19 6.74 -2.68 -0.70
CA ASN A 19 5.68 -1.89 -0.08
C ASN A 19 6.24 -0.52 0.30
N SER A 20 5.71 0.55 -0.31
CA SER A 20 6.02 1.91 0.14
C SER A 20 5.28 2.16 1.46
N SER A 21 6.03 2.41 2.53
CA SER A 21 5.48 2.75 3.84
C SER A 21 4.77 4.11 3.81
N LEU A 22 3.62 4.20 4.47
CA LEU A 22 2.89 5.45 4.72
C LEU A 22 3.22 6.06 6.09
N LYS A 23 4.21 5.49 6.79
CA LYS A 23 4.72 6.03 8.04
C LYS A 23 5.45 7.36 7.82
N PRO A 24 5.24 8.36 8.68
CA PRO A 24 5.88 9.68 8.53
C PRO A 24 7.39 9.65 8.73
N ASP A 25 7.92 8.68 9.48
CA ASP A 25 9.33 8.48 9.82
C ASP A 25 10.10 7.65 8.78
N THR A 26 9.41 7.05 7.82
CA THR A 26 10.03 6.17 6.81
C THR A 26 10.08 6.86 5.45
N TYR A 27 11.30 7.02 4.92
CA TYR A 27 11.55 7.65 3.64
C TYR A 27 11.93 6.61 2.58
N ASP A 28 11.30 6.70 1.41
CA ASP A 28 11.76 5.94 0.26
C ASP A 28 13.18 6.38 -0.13
N ARG A 29 13.97 5.46 -0.66
CA ARG A 29 15.35 5.74 -1.11
C ARG A 29 15.40 6.88 -2.12
N ASP A 30 14.40 6.97 -3.01
CA ASP A 30 14.28 8.02 -4.02
C ASP A 30 13.89 9.40 -3.47
N SER A 31 13.31 9.47 -2.28
CA SER A 31 12.94 10.72 -1.59
C SER A 31 13.98 11.18 -0.58
N SER A 32 14.94 10.30 -0.25
CA SER A 32 16.06 10.64 0.63
C SER A 32 17.03 11.58 -0.05
N GLN A 33 17.75 12.41 0.73
CA GLN A 33 18.74 13.38 0.26
C GLN A 33 18.16 14.45 -0.70
N ARG A 34 16.88 14.75 -0.59
CA ARG A 34 16.24 15.83 -1.37
C ARG A 34 15.81 16.96 -0.47
N ILE A 35 15.92 18.17 -1.02
CA ILE A 35 15.36 19.36 -0.37
C ILE A 35 13.85 19.25 -0.38
N SER A 36 13.22 19.44 0.77
CA SER A 36 11.76 19.48 0.95
C SER A 36 11.33 20.83 1.49
N ASN A 37 10.12 21.24 1.14
CA ASN A 37 9.50 22.39 1.77
C ASN A 37 8.89 21.93 3.10
N VAL A 38 9.21 22.66 4.16
CA VAL A 38 8.63 22.48 5.48
C VAL A 38 7.73 23.67 5.77
N LEU A 39 6.50 23.40 6.13
CA LEU A 39 5.54 24.38 6.62
C LEU A 39 5.16 24.01 8.04
N TYR A 40 4.73 24.97 8.82
CA TYR A 40 4.33 24.78 10.22
C TYR A 40 2.84 24.97 10.39
N GLY A 41 2.28 24.35 11.42
CA GLY A 41 0.89 24.49 11.77
C GLY A 41 0.56 23.81 13.09
N GLU A 42 -0.69 23.93 13.52
CA GLU A 42 -1.24 23.37 14.74
C GLU A 42 -2.30 22.32 14.43
N VAL A 43 -2.27 21.21 15.14
CA VAL A 43 -3.28 20.15 15.02
C VAL A 43 -4.60 20.60 15.65
N VAL A 44 -5.64 20.70 14.85
CA VAL A 44 -6.99 21.09 15.32
C VAL A 44 -7.95 19.91 15.46
N SER A 45 -7.68 18.79 14.81
CA SER A 45 -8.50 17.58 14.91
C SER A 45 -7.72 16.32 14.57
N LEU A 46 -8.08 15.22 15.25
CA LEU A 46 -7.50 13.89 15.10
C LEU A 46 -8.63 12.87 14.89
N LYS A 47 -8.47 11.97 13.94
CA LYS A 47 -9.39 10.86 13.72
C LYS A 47 -8.64 9.61 13.33
N ARG A 48 -8.91 8.50 14.00
CA ARG A 48 -8.41 7.17 13.58
C ARG A 48 -9.16 6.71 12.35
N VAL A 49 -8.43 6.20 11.38
CA VAL A 49 -8.95 5.70 10.11
C VAL A 49 -8.26 4.39 9.75
N SER A 50 -8.86 3.61 8.87
CA SER A 50 -8.20 2.47 8.25
C SER A 50 -7.74 2.87 6.86
N ILE A 51 -6.49 2.61 6.53
CA ILE A 51 -5.93 2.79 5.20
C ILE A 51 -6.00 1.44 4.50
N GLU A 52 -6.71 1.39 3.39
CA GLU A 52 -6.86 0.16 2.61
C GLU A 52 -5.51 -0.25 1.99
N GLY A 53 -5.25 -1.56 1.99
CA GLY A 53 -4.08 -2.13 1.33
C GLY A 53 -4.14 -2.04 -0.19
N GLU A 54 -2.99 -2.17 -0.83
CA GLU A 54 -2.90 -2.16 -2.28
C GLU A 54 -3.37 -3.50 -2.88
N THR A 55 -4.31 -3.44 -3.85
CA THR A 55 -4.90 -4.62 -4.47
C THR A 55 -4.10 -5.16 -5.65
N LYS A 56 -3.25 -4.34 -6.27
CA LYS A 56 -2.59 -4.65 -7.54
C LYS A 56 -1.79 -5.95 -7.50
N SER A 57 -0.97 -6.14 -6.50
CA SER A 57 -0.13 -7.34 -6.38
C SER A 57 -0.97 -8.61 -6.23
N GLY A 58 -1.99 -8.58 -5.37
CA GLY A 58 -2.89 -9.71 -5.17
C GLY A 58 -3.73 -10.04 -6.41
N THR A 59 -4.17 -9.02 -7.14
CA THR A 59 -4.91 -9.19 -8.39
C THR A 59 -4.07 -9.87 -9.47
N ILE A 60 -2.81 -9.46 -9.64
CA ILE A 60 -1.89 -10.06 -10.63
C ILE A 60 -1.58 -11.50 -10.25
N VAL A 61 -1.17 -11.76 -9.03
CA VAL A 61 -0.82 -13.12 -8.56
C VAL A 61 -2.05 -14.03 -8.62
N GLY A 62 -3.19 -13.58 -8.09
CA GLY A 62 -4.44 -14.34 -8.13
C GLY A 62 -4.91 -14.64 -9.55
N GLY A 63 -4.78 -13.66 -10.46
CA GLY A 63 -5.10 -13.82 -11.87
C GLY A 63 -4.23 -14.87 -12.56
N LEU A 64 -2.92 -14.84 -12.34
CA LEU A 64 -1.98 -15.81 -12.91
C LEU A 64 -2.22 -17.23 -12.38
N VAL A 65 -2.37 -17.38 -11.08
CA VAL A 65 -2.66 -18.67 -10.44
C VAL A 65 -4.02 -19.20 -10.90
N GLY A 66 -5.04 -18.36 -10.95
CA GLY A 66 -6.37 -18.72 -11.43
C GLY A 66 -6.40 -19.12 -12.89
N ALA A 67 -5.66 -18.41 -13.75
CA ALA A 67 -5.54 -18.76 -15.17
C ALA A 67 -4.82 -20.11 -15.35
N ALA A 68 -3.71 -20.35 -14.63
CA ALA A 68 -2.98 -21.60 -14.67
C ALA A 68 -3.82 -22.79 -14.17
N ALA A 69 -4.61 -22.61 -13.10
CA ALA A 69 -5.52 -23.63 -12.63
C ALA A 69 -6.68 -23.88 -13.61
N GLY A 70 -7.27 -22.81 -14.15
CA GLY A 70 -8.37 -22.89 -15.10
C GLY A 70 -7.99 -23.54 -16.43
N SER A 71 -6.74 -23.35 -16.89
CA SER A 71 -6.25 -23.97 -18.13
C SER A 71 -6.10 -25.49 -18.07
N GLN A 72 -6.11 -26.08 -16.87
CA GLN A 72 -6.01 -27.53 -16.66
C GLN A 72 -7.36 -28.23 -16.58
N VAL A 73 -8.46 -27.53 -16.75
CA VAL A 73 -9.82 -28.11 -16.65
C VAL A 73 -10.15 -29.01 -17.83
N SER A 74 -9.51 -28.82 -18.99
CA SER A 74 -9.72 -29.68 -20.17
C SER A 74 -8.44 -29.82 -20.98
N ASP A 75 -8.27 -31.01 -21.62
CA ASP A 75 -7.19 -31.28 -22.54
C ASP A 75 -7.43 -30.67 -23.94
N SER A 76 -8.64 -30.16 -24.18
CA SER A 76 -9.03 -29.52 -25.45
C SER A 76 -8.60 -28.07 -25.47
N LYS A 77 -7.85 -27.62 -26.47
CA LYS A 77 -7.34 -26.22 -26.54
C LYS A 77 -8.39 -25.15 -26.37
N PRO A 78 -9.58 -25.15 -27.04
CA PRO A 78 -10.56 -24.08 -26.88
C PRO A 78 -11.18 -24.04 -25.48
N GLU A 79 -11.39 -25.18 -24.84
CA GLU A 79 -11.95 -25.27 -23.49
C GLU A 79 -10.92 -24.85 -22.43
N SER A 80 -9.65 -25.19 -22.62
CA SER A 80 -8.53 -24.78 -21.76
C SER A 80 -8.33 -23.25 -21.78
N GLU A 81 -8.46 -22.62 -22.95
CA GLU A 81 -8.37 -21.15 -23.06
C GLU A 81 -9.52 -20.43 -22.34
N ILE A 82 -10.75 -20.95 -22.48
CA ILE A 82 -11.92 -20.40 -21.76
C ILE A 82 -11.74 -20.61 -20.26
N GLY A 83 -11.27 -21.79 -19.82
CA GLY A 83 -10.98 -22.09 -18.43
C GLY A 83 -9.91 -21.16 -17.85
N ALA A 84 -8.85 -20.86 -18.60
CA ALA A 84 -7.80 -19.93 -18.20
C ALA A 84 -8.33 -18.50 -18.00
N VAL A 85 -9.17 -18.01 -18.93
CA VAL A 85 -9.76 -16.66 -18.83
C VAL A 85 -10.70 -16.53 -17.62
N LEU A 86 -11.60 -17.50 -17.45
CA LEU A 86 -12.53 -17.50 -16.31
C LEU A 86 -11.78 -17.68 -14.98
N GLY A 87 -10.84 -18.62 -14.91
CA GLY A 87 -10.03 -18.86 -13.73
C GLY A 87 -9.18 -17.64 -13.37
N GLY A 88 -8.61 -16.99 -14.38
CA GLY A 88 -7.84 -15.75 -14.22
C GLY A 88 -8.68 -14.61 -13.65
N ALA A 89 -9.89 -14.39 -14.18
CA ALA A 89 -10.79 -13.34 -13.70
C ALA A 89 -11.24 -13.57 -12.25
N ILE A 90 -11.63 -14.80 -11.91
CA ILE A 90 -12.03 -15.17 -10.54
C ILE A 90 -10.82 -15.06 -9.60
N GLY A 91 -9.67 -15.61 -9.98
CA GLY A 91 -8.45 -15.56 -9.19
C GLY A 91 -7.96 -14.14 -8.94
N ALA A 92 -8.04 -13.26 -9.93
CA ALA A 92 -7.70 -11.85 -9.79
C ALA A 92 -8.60 -11.13 -8.78
N THR A 93 -9.90 -11.39 -8.84
CA THR A 93 -10.88 -10.77 -7.92
C THR A 93 -10.66 -11.23 -6.48
N ILE A 94 -10.49 -12.54 -6.27
CA ILE A 94 -10.24 -13.10 -4.93
C ILE A 94 -8.89 -12.62 -4.41
N GLY A 95 -7.83 -12.72 -5.21
CA GLY A 95 -6.48 -12.32 -4.83
C GLY A 95 -6.38 -10.82 -4.51
N GLY A 96 -7.07 -9.97 -5.26
CA GLY A 96 -7.14 -8.54 -4.99
C GLY A 96 -7.82 -8.22 -3.65
N ASN A 97 -8.95 -8.85 -3.37
CA ASN A 97 -9.68 -8.64 -2.11
C ASN A 97 -8.91 -9.16 -0.91
N VAL A 98 -8.27 -10.32 -1.02
CA VAL A 98 -7.42 -10.87 0.05
C VAL A 98 -6.24 -9.93 0.32
N SER A 99 -5.54 -9.47 -0.72
CA SER A 99 -4.42 -8.53 -0.60
C SER A 99 -4.83 -7.22 0.08
N LYS A 100 -5.98 -6.67 -0.31
CA LYS A 100 -6.53 -5.45 0.29
C LYS A 100 -6.75 -5.60 1.80
N ASN A 101 -7.33 -6.72 2.24
CA ASN A 101 -7.63 -6.95 3.65
C ASN A 101 -6.39 -7.25 4.48
N ILE A 102 -5.42 -7.98 3.93
CA ILE A 102 -4.17 -8.32 4.63
C ILE A 102 -3.26 -7.11 4.76
N GLN A 103 -3.25 -6.21 3.79
CA GLN A 103 -2.36 -5.05 3.75
C GLN A 103 -3.00 -3.77 4.31
N SER A 104 -4.23 -3.83 4.82
CA SER A 104 -4.83 -2.67 5.48
C SER A 104 -4.08 -2.33 6.75
N VAL A 105 -3.77 -1.04 6.92
CA VAL A 105 -3.04 -0.54 8.09
C VAL A 105 -3.86 0.50 8.84
N GLN A 106 -3.58 0.63 10.14
CA GLN A 106 -4.19 1.67 10.94
C GLN A 106 -3.54 3.01 10.62
N GLY A 107 -4.38 4.00 10.32
CA GLY A 107 -3.97 5.34 10.02
C GLY A 107 -4.58 6.37 10.96
N ILE A 108 -4.05 7.57 10.87
CA ILE A 108 -4.57 8.76 11.54
C ILE A 108 -4.81 9.85 10.50
N GLN A 109 -5.97 10.46 10.55
CA GLN A 109 -6.29 11.68 9.85
C GLN A 109 -6.03 12.85 10.78
N LEU A 110 -5.13 13.73 10.37
CA LEU A 110 -4.76 14.96 11.07
C LEU A 110 -5.36 16.13 10.30
N THR A 111 -6.11 16.99 10.98
CA THR A 111 -6.51 18.30 10.44
C THR A 111 -5.64 19.35 11.08
N ILE A 112 -4.99 20.17 10.28
CA ILE A 112 -3.96 21.11 10.71
C ILE A 112 -4.33 22.50 10.22
N ASN A 113 -4.29 23.46 11.12
CA ASN A 113 -4.35 24.87 10.79
C ASN A 113 -2.92 25.39 10.57
N MET A 114 -2.63 25.77 9.34
CA MET A 114 -1.29 26.18 8.92
C MET A 114 -1.02 27.64 9.29
N ASP A 115 0.22 28.00 9.53
CA ASP A 115 0.63 29.39 9.84
C ASP A 115 0.30 30.37 8.72
N ASP A 116 0.14 29.88 7.48
CA ASP A 116 -0.29 30.70 6.34
C ASP A 116 -1.82 30.91 6.26
N GLY A 117 -2.57 30.46 7.26
CA GLY A 117 -4.02 30.57 7.37
C GLY A 117 -4.84 29.52 6.64
N ARG A 118 -4.20 28.55 5.96
CA ARG A 118 -4.89 27.43 5.32
C ARG A 118 -5.15 26.31 6.33
N THR A 119 -6.28 25.62 6.17
CA THR A 119 -6.53 24.37 6.89
C THR A 119 -6.38 23.21 5.93
N ILE A 120 -5.56 22.23 6.29
CA ILE A 120 -5.32 21.01 5.51
C ILE A 120 -5.70 19.77 6.29
N SER A 121 -5.95 18.67 5.59
CA SER A 121 -6.16 17.36 6.21
C SER A 121 -5.24 16.34 5.54
N VAL A 122 -4.50 15.59 6.36
CA VAL A 122 -3.57 14.56 5.90
C VAL A 122 -3.89 13.26 6.57
N VAL A 123 -3.86 12.17 5.80
CA VAL A 123 -3.98 10.80 6.32
C VAL A 123 -2.62 10.14 6.20
N GLN A 124 -2.12 9.59 7.29
CA GLN A 124 -0.87 8.85 7.34
C GLN A 124 -1.00 7.62 8.22
N GLU A 125 -0.10 6.66 8.07
CA GLU A 125 -0.01 5.48 8.92
C GLU A 125 0.39 5.90 10.35
N ILE A 126 -0.15 5.21 11.36
CA ILE A 126 0.24 5.44 12.75
C ILE A 126 1.70 5.01 12.92
N SER A 127 2.49 5.92 13.48
CA SER A 127 3.89 5.71 13.85
C SER A 127 4.05 5.81 15.38
N ASP A 128 5.29 5.83 15.83
CA ASP A 128 5.61 6.03 17.24
C ASP A 128 5.30 7.47 17.73
N TYR A 129 5.05 8.40 16.81
CA TYR A 129 4.64 9.76 17.13
C TYR A 129 3.23 9.77 17.72
N LYS A 130 3.10 10.41 18.88
CA LYS A 130 1.80 10.69 19.50
C LYS A 130 1.42 12.12 19.16
N PHE A 131 0.22 12.29 18.64
CA PHE A 131 -0.33 13.61 18.33
C PHE A 131 -1.51 13.89 19.23
N GLU A 132 -1.60 15.15 19.68
CA GLU A 132 -2.72 15.69 20.43
C GLU A 132 -3.24 16.98 19.75
N VAL A 133 -4.47 17.37 20.05
CA VAL A 133 -5.01 18.64 19.56
C VAL A 133 -4.24 19.78 20.27
N GLY A 134 -3.76 20.74 19.49
CA GLY A 134 -2.92 21.83 19.97
C GLY A 134 -1.41 21.61 19.73
N ASP A 135 -1.00 20.42 19.26
CA ASP A 135 0.41 20.17 18.96
C ASP A 135 0.88 20.98 17.75
N LEU A 136 2.06 21.57 17.90
CA LEU A 136 2.77 22.19 16.78
C LEU A 136 3.44 21.11 15.95
N VAL A 137 3.24 21.18 14.64
CA VAL A 137 3.69 20.15 13.69
C VAL A 137 4.38 20.76 12.50
N GLU A 138 5.24 19.95 11.92
CA GLU A 138 5.90 20.19 10.63
C GLU A 138 5.15 19.42 9.54
N VAL A 139 4.79 20.12 8.48
CA VAL A 139 4.17 19.59 7.27
C VAL A 139 5.22 19.52 6.18
N ILE A 140 5.69 18.33 5.89
CA ILE A 140 6.79 18.08 4.97
C ILE A 140 6.24 17.49 3.68
N THR A 141 6.47 18.15 2.54
CA THR A 141 6.02 17.65 1.23
C THR A 141 7.20 17.34 0.33
N ILE A 142 7.27 16.08 -0.12
CA ILE A 142 8.28 15.57 -1.03
C ILE A 142 7.59 14.81 -2.18
N LYS A 143 7.82 15.20 -3.41
CA LYS A 143 7.24 14.54 -4.60
C LYS A 143 5.71 14.36 -4.53
N GLY A 144 4.99 15.33 -3.96
CA GLY A 144 3.54 15.27 -3.81
C GLY A 144 3.03 14.38 -2.68
N ARG A 145 3.92 13.78 -1.88
CA ARG A 145 3.56 13.09 -0.64
C ARG A 145 3.78 14.03 0.53
N THR A 146 2.76 14.18 1.34
CA THR A 146 2.80 15.01 2.55
C THR A 146 2.88 14.14 3.78
N ARG A 147 3.73 14.52 4.71
CA ARG A 147 3.96 13.87 6.00
C ARG A 147 3.89 14.90 7.11
N ILE A 148 3.41 14.46 8.26
CA ILE A 148 3.30 15.29 9.46
C ILE A 148 4.20 14.70 10.53
N SER A 149 5.04 15.54 11.10
CA SER A 149 5.91 15.20 12.22
C SER A 149 5.69 16.23 13.35
N PRO A 150 5.88 15.84 14.63
CA PRO A 150 5.90 16.81 15.71
C PRO A 150 7.03 17.83 15.50
N SER A 151 6.76 19.10 15.78
CA SER A 151 7.78 20.14 15.70
C SER A 151 8.81 19.95 16.81
N GLY A 152 10.09 19.79 16.46
CA GLY A 152 11.18 19.61 17.41
C GLY A 152 11.38 18.19 17.91
N ALA A 153 10.90 17.17 17.15
CA ALA A 153 11.16 15.74 17.43
C ALA A 153 12.56 15.32 16.97
#